data_32245ca899fd63b8b65f872c217f885b
#
_entry.id   32245ca899fd63b8b65f872c217f885b
#
_cell.length_a   1.000
_cell.length_b   1.000
_cell.length_c   1.000
_cell.angle_alpha   90.00
_cell.angle_beta   90.00
_cell.angle_gamma   90.00
#
_symmetry.space_group_name_H-M   'P 1'
#
loop_
_entity.id
_entity.type
_entity.pdbx_description
1 polymer ?
#
loop_
_entity_poly.entity_id
_entity_poly.type
_entity_poly.pdbx_seq_one_letter_code
_entity_poly.pdbx_strand_id
1 'polypeptide(L)'
;MKSKTTKKTIPKEYLDIEKWQTDRRSFLRGALVAGAMTQIGFFTSCSVKLKEGNDLLTPEQATILDDIINIFFPDDGNGPSAEDINAFGYVMWLLHDTLNRKIEDNAYIIVGLNWADETAQEIYFAPFVELSQEQKENLVGEFTKMKWGSNWSSMMITLILEALVLDPIYGGNTNEVGWTWLNHTPGYPRPSETNRYERIMERQMKLKKDGEV
;
A
#
# COMPACT_ATOMS: atom_id res chain seq x y z
N MET A 1 -6.30 35.34 -7.16
CA MET A 1 -7.18 34.17 -6.82
C MET A 1 -6.54 33.47 -5.63
N LYS A 2 -7.19 33.44 -4.46
CA LYS A 2 -6.65 32.71 -3.28
C LYS A 2 -6.97 31.22 -3.48
N SER A 3 -5.93 30.39 -3.66
CA SER A 3 -6.05 28.93 -3.65
C SER A 3 -6.69 28.49 -2.32
N LYS A 4 -7.85 27.84 -2.39
CA LYS A 4 -8.45 27.16 -1.24
C LYS A 4 -7.62 25.91 -0.96
N THR A 5 -6.68 26.01 -0.05
CA THR A 5 -5.99 24.83 0.48
C THR A 5 -7.02 23.97 1.20
N THR A 6 -7.47 22.91 0.56
CA THR A 6 -8.39 21.94 1.18
C THR A 6 -7.64 21.25 2.30
N LYS A 7 -8.13 21.36 3.53
CA LYS A 7 -7.49 20.79 4.71
C LYS A 7 -7.57 19.26 4.63
N LYS A 8 -6.44 18.59 4.41
CA LYS A 8 -6.34 17.13 4.35
C LYS A 8 -6.72 16.55 5.71
N THR A 9 -7.84 15.84 5.80
CA THR A 9 -8.40 15.33 7.06
C THR A 9 -8.03 13.86 7.23
N ILE A 10 -7.34 13.53 8.30
CA ILE A 10 -6.95 12.16 8.66
C ILE A 10 -8.08 11.55 9.49
N PRO A 11 -8.57 10.32 9.18
CA PRO A 11 -9.52 9.62 10.03
C PRO A 11 -8.99 9.46 11.46
N LYS A 12 -9.89 9.50 12.45
CA LYS A 12 -9.52 9.52 13.88
C LYS A 12 -8.72 8.29 14.31
N GLU A 13 -9.02 7.15 13.72
CA GLU A 13 -8.38 5.85 13.97
C GLU A 13 -6.86 5.90 13.70
N TYR A 14 -6.41 6.75 12.77
CA TYR A 14 -5.01 6.89 12.39
C TYR A 14 -4.28 8.03 13.11
N LEU A 15 -4.95 8.76 14.03
CA LEU A 15 -4.33 9.83 14.82
C LEU A 15 -3.55 9.31 16.04
N ASP A 16 -3.88 8.11 16.53
CA ASP A 16 -3.26 7.50 17.73
C ASP A 16 -1.99 6.67 17.44
N ILE A 17 -1.53 6.67 16.18
CA ILE A 17 -0.35 5.91 15.72
C ILE A 17 0.98 6.43 16.30
N GLU A 18 0.98 7.52 17.07
CA GLU A 18 2.20 8.04 17.73
C GLU A 18 2.93 7.00 18.61
N LYS A 19 2.22 5.96 19.11
CA LYS A 19 2.82 4.89 19.90
C LYS A 19 3.64 3.86 19.08
N TRP A 20 3.52 3.88 17.76
CA TRP A 20 4.20 2.93 16.86
C TRP A 20 5.47 3.49 16.23
N GLN A 21 5.86 4.71 16.57
CA GLN A 21 6.91 5.45 15.87
C GLN A 21 8.36 5.03 16.18
N THR A 22 8.60 4.23 17.23
CA THR A 22 9.98 4.05 17.73
C THR A 22 10.80 3.08 16.88
N ASP A 23 10.20 2.01 16.32
CA ASP A 23 10.96 0.98 15.60
C ASP A 23 10.93 1.15 14.06
N ARG A 24 9.92 1.85 13.54
CA ARG A 24 9.74 2.06 12.09
C ARG A 24 10.66 3.11 11.47
N ARG A 25 11.14 4.09 12.27
CA ARG A 25 12.12 5.08 11.80
C ARG A 25 13.46 4.46 11.41
N SER A 26 13.82 3.36 12.01
CA SER A 26 15.06 2.62 11.71
C SER A 26 14.95 1.87 10.38
N PHE A 27 13.79 1.32 10.06
CA PHE A 27 13.52 0.65 8.79
C PHE A 27 13.55 1.65 7.60
N LEU A 28 12.86 2.79 7.72
CA LEU A 28 12.84 3.81 6.68
C LEU A 28 14.22 4.49 6.48
N ARG A 29 15.06 4.59 7.52
CA ARG A 29 16.42 5.09 7.40
C ARG A 29 17.36 4.11 6.68
N GLY A 30 17.12 2.81 6.79
CA GLY A 30 17.84 1.78 6.04
C GLY A 30 17.56 1.85 4.55
N ALA A 31 16.33 2.06 4.14
CA ALA A 31 15.91 2.17 2.74
C ALA A 31 16.46 3.44 2.05
N LEU A 32 16.66 4.55 2.78
CA LEU A 32 17.15 5.82 2.22
C LEU A 32 18.68 5.84 1.99
N VAL A 33 19.44 4.92 2.55
CA VAL A 33 20.93 4.92 2.44
C VAL A 33 21.41 4.15 1.21
N ALA A 34 20.59 3.28 0.59
CA ALA A 34 21.00 2.47 -0.57
C ALA A 34 20.89 3.21 -1.93
N GLY A 35 20.26 4.37 -1.99
CA GLY A 35 19.88 5.06 -3.26
C GLY A 35 20.85 6.10 -3.80
N ALA A 36 22.05 6.29 -3.26
CA ALA A 36 22.96 7.31 -3.74
C ALA A 36 24.09 6.73 -4.61
N MET A 37 23.82 6.43 -5.87
CA MET A 37 24.75 6.44 -7.03
C MET A 37 24.03 5.98 -8.30
N THR A 38 23.75 6.87 -9.24
CA THR A 38 24.33 6.93 -10.57
C THR A 38 23.55 7.86 -11.49
N GLN A 39 24.33 8.54 -12.27
CA GLN A 39 24.10 9.72 -13.09
C GLN A 39 23.42 9.44 -14.43
N ILE A 40 22.67 10.47 -14.86
CA ILE A 40 22.64 11.12 -16.19
C ILE A 40 22.23 10.25 -17.40
N GLY A 41 21.14 10.67 -17.98
CA GLY A 41 21.09 10.70 -19.42
C GLY A 41 19.89 10.08 -20.11
N PHE A 42 19.32 10.88 -20.95
CA PHE A 42 18.36 10.64 -22.03
C PHE A 42 16.88 10.84 -21.69
N PHE A 43 16.41 12.01 -22.10
CA PHE A 43 15.00 12.23 -22.43
C PHE A 43 14.61 11.30 -23.58
N THR A 44 14.30 10.07 -23.28
CA THR A 44 13.43 9.25 -24.11
C THR A 44 12.02 9.50 -23.60
N SER A 45 11.17 9.98 -24.48
CA SER A 45 9.72 9.99 -24.25
C SER A 45 9.29 8.54 -24.01
N CYS A 46 9.44 8.06 -22.77
CA CYS A 46 8.85 6.81 -22.36
C CYS A 46 7.35 7.07 -22.23
N SER A 47 6.57 6.43 -23.09
CA SER A 47 5.15 6.29 -22.85
C SER A 47 4.98 5.62 -21.49
N VAL A 48 4.43 6.34 -20.52
CA VAL A 48 4.16 5.82 -19.19
C VAL A 48 3.23 4.62 -19.34
N LYS A 49 3.70 3.44 -18.93
CA LYS A 49 2.87 2.23 -18.95
C LYS A 49 2.07 2.19 -17.66
N LEU A 50 0.79 2.58 -17.75
CA LEU A 50 -0.10 2.54 -16.61
C LEU A 50 -0.50 1.10 -16.28
N LYS A 51 -0.70 0.81 -14.99
CA LYS A 51 -1.34 -0.41 -14.51
C LYS A 51 -2.81 -0.42 -14.90
N GLU A 52 -3.39 -1.62 -15.00
CA GLU A 52 -4.83 -1.73 -15.17
C GLU A 52 -5.54 -1.28 -13.89
N GLY A 53 -6.48 -0.35 -14.04
CA GLY A 53 -7.38 0.04 -12.96
C GLY A 53 -8.49 -0.99 -12.75
N ASN A 54 -9.37 -0.73 -11.82
CA ASN A 54 -10.58 -1.50 -11.59
C ASN A 54 -11.77 -0.55 -11.33
N ASP A 55 -12.87 -1.08 -10.81
CA ASP A 55 -14.05 -0.29 -10.44
C ASP A 55 -13.81 0.66 -9.24
N LEU A 56 -12.71 0.50 -8.49
CA LEU A 56 -12.36 1.31 -7.31
C LEU A 56 -11.17 2.26 -7.55
N LEU A 57 -10.22 1.88 -8.41
CA LEU A 57 -9.01 2.67 -8.71
C LEU A 57 -8.93 2.98 -10.21
N THR A 58 -8.63 4.23 -10.55
CA THR A 58 -8.26 4.57 -11.94
C THR A 58 -6.90 3.94 -12.30
N PRO A 59 -6.56 3.82 -13.59
CA PRO A 59 -5.24 3.34 -14.01
C PRO A 59 -4.08 4.14 -13.41
N GLU A 60 -4.23 5.44 -13.26
CA GLU A 60 -3.25 6.32 -12.64
C GLU A 60 -3.10 6.01 -11.15
N GLN A 61 -4.21 5.90 -10.42
CA GLN A 61 -4.19 5.54 -8.99
C GLN A 61 -3.59 4.16 -8.76
N ALA A 62 -3.90 3.18 -9.61
CA ALA A 62 -3.33 1.84 -9.54
C ALA A 62 -1.81 1.87 -9.78
N THR A 63 -1.33 2.72 -10.71
CA THR A 63 0.09 2.91 -10.97
C THR A 63 0.80 3.59 -9.80
N ILE A 64 0.21 4.66 -9.24
CA ILE A 64 0.74 5.33 -8.03
C ILE A 64 0.84 4.36 -6.86
N LEU A 65 -0.19 3.53 -6.65
CA LEU A 65 -0.20 2.52 -5.60
C LEU A 65 0.95 1.52 -5.76
N ASP A 66 1.12 0.97 -6.95
CA ASP A 66 2.18 0.01 -7.26
C ASP A 66 3.58 0.62 -7.07
N ASP A 67 3.81 1.81 -7.61
CA ASP A 67 5.08 2.52 -7.44
C ASP A 67 5.43 2.78 -5.97
N ILE A 68 4.46 3.26 -5.18
CA ILE A 68 4.68 3.55 -3.76
C ILE A 68 4.93 2.27 -2.96
N ILE A 69 4.22 1.18 -3.24
CA ILE A 69 4.44 -0.12 -2.62
C ILE A 69 5.87 -0.60 -2.89
N ASN A 70 6.35 -0.49 -4.14
CA ASN A 70 7.70 -0.87 -4.51
C ASN A 70 8.78 0.06 -3.92
N ILE A 71 8.48 1.33 -3.68
CA ILE A 71 9.37 2.25 -2.96
C ILE A 71 9.46 1.87 -1.47
N PHE A 72 8.36 1.45 -0.85
CA PHE A 72 8.37 1.05 0.56
C PHE A 72 8.96 -0.33 0.82
N PHE A 73 8.90 -1.23 -0.14
CA PHE A 73 9.40 -2.60 -0.03
C PHE A 73 10.10 -3.03 -1.32
N PRO A 74 11.29 -2.44 -1.60
CA PRO A 74 12.04 -2.67 -2.82
C PRO A 74 12.74 -4.03 -2.83
N ASP A 75 13.20 -4.46 -4.00
CA ASP A 75 14.20 -5.52 -4.13
C ASP A 75 15.57 -4.97 -3.70
N ASP A 76 15.99 -5.26 -2.48
CA ASP A 76 17.30 -4.88 -1.93
C ASP A 76 18.28 -6.06 -1.82
N GLY A 77 17.87 -7.24 -2.32
CA GLY A 77 18.65 -8.48 -2.30
C GLY A 77 18.71 -9.19 -0.95
N ASN A 78 18.01 -8.68 0.10
CA ASN A 78 18.01 -9.29 1.44
C ASN A 78 16.76 -10.13 1.73
N GLY A 79 15.78 -10.12 0.84
CA GLY A 79 14.51 -10.82 1.01
C GLY A 79 13.62 -10.64 -0.22
N PRO A 80 12.34 -11.06 -0.14
CA PRO A 80 11.40 -10.85 -1.22
C PRO A 80 11.05 -9.37 -1.35
N SER A 81 10.86 -8.91 -2.58
CA SER A 81 10.35 -7.58 -2.90
C SER A 81 8.82 -7.51 -2.76
N ALA A 82 8.27 -6.29 -2.89
CA ALA A 82 6.82 -6.09 -2.96
C ALA A 82 6.18 -6.86 -4.12
N GLU A 83 6.88 -6.98 -5.24
CA GLU A 83 6.44 -7.74 -6.42
C GLU A 83 6.44 -9.24 -6.11
N ASP A 84 7.48 -9.78 -5.49
CA ASP A 84 7.59 -11.21 -5.13
C ASP A 84 6.44 -11.66 -4.23
N ILE A 85 6.07 -10.83 -3.24
CA ILE A 85 4.96 -11.12 -2.33
C ILE A 85 3.60 -10.73 -2.91
N ASN A 86 3.53 -10.16 -4.12
CA ASN A 86 2.32 -9.61 -4.73
C ASN A 86 1.57 -8.64 -3.81
N ALA A 87 2.29 -7.69 -3.20
CA ALA A 87 1.69 -6.72 -2.28
C ALA A 87 0.59 -5.87 -2.95
N PHE A 88 0.80 -5.49 -4.22
CA PHE A 88 -0.22 -4.79 -5.01
C PHE A 88 -1.51 -5.61 -5.13
N GLY A 89 -1.41 -6.90 -5.52
CA GLY A 89 -2.57 -7.79 -5.64
C GLY A 89 -3.31 -7.96 -4.32
N TYR A 90 -2.59 -8.03 -3.20
CA TYR A 90 -3.19 -8.07 -1.86
C TYR A 90 -4.01 -6.80 -1.56
N VAL A 91 -3.45 -5.61 -1.81
CA VAL A 91 -4.18 -4.36 -1.57
C VAL A 91 -5.40 -4.24 -2.48
N MET A 92 -5.29 -4.66 -3.75
CA MET A 92 -6.41 -4.69 -4.68
C MET A 92 -7.52 -5.63 -4.21
N TRP A 93 -7.19 -6.83 -3.72
CA TRP A 93 -8.14 -7.74 -3.11
C TRP A 93 -8.79 -7.13 -1.87
N LEU A 94 -7.98 -6.51 -0.99
CA LEU A 94 -8.45 -5.89 0.24
C LEU A 94 -9.46 -4.76 0.02
N LEU A 95 -9.28 -3.96 -1.04
CA LEU A 95 -10.22 -2.88 -1.39
C LEU A 95 -11.63 -3.40 -1.71
N HIS A 96 -11.76 -4.67 -2.15
CA HIS A 96 -13.04 -5.32 -2.41
C HIS A 96 -13.64 -6.00 -1.17
N ASP A 97 -12.88 -6.11 -0.07
CA ASP A 97 -13.37 -6.72 1.18
C ASP A 97 -14.23 -5.76 1.99
N THR A 98 -15.46 -5.57 1.54
CA THR A 98 -16.43 -4.69 2.20
C THR A 98 -17.04 -5.25 3.48
N LEU A 99 -16.80 -6.53 3.78
CA LEU A 99 -17.36 -7.20 4.96
C LEU A 99 -16.53 -6.95 6.22
N ASN A 100 -15.23 -6.82 6.08
CA ASN A 100 -14.29 -6.75 7.21
C ASN A 100 -13.57 -5.41 7.30
N ARG A 101 -13.59 -4.62 6.24
CA ARG A 101 -13.03 -3.28 6.24
C ARG A 101 -14.12 -2.23 6.29
N LYS A 102 -13.84 -1.17 7.01
CA LYS A 102 -14.68 0.02 6.97
C LYS A 102 -14.49 0.73 5.64
N ILE A 103 -15.58 1.27 5.12
CA ILE A 103 -15.55 2.06 3.88
C ILE A 103 -14.57 3.25 4.00
N GLU A 104 -14.46 3.83 5.19
CA GLU A 104 -13.55 4.94 5.49
C GLU A 104 -12.08 4.55 5.34
N ASP A 105 -11.69 3.31 5.66
CA ASP A 105 -10.32 2.81 5.51
C ASP A 105 -9.94 2.69 4.03
N ASN A 106 -10.83 2.14 3.21
CA ASN A 106 -10.64 2.06 1.77
C ASN A 106 -10.61 3.46 1.12
N ALA A 107 -11.51 4.35 1.53
CA ALA A 107 -11.51 5.74 1.10
C ALA A 107 -10.20 6.44 1.47
N TYR A 108 -9.61 6.13 2.64
CA TYR A 108 -8.34 6.73 3.06
C TYR A 108 -7.16 6.26 2.20
N ILE A 109 -7.15 5.00 1.73
CA ILE A 109 -6.16 4.52 0.75
C ILE A 109 -6.23 5.40 -0.51
N ILE A 110 -7.42 5.52 -1.10
CA ILE A 110 -7.65 6.24 -2.36
C ILE A 110 -7.30 7.74 -2.22
N VAL A 111 -7.74 8.35 -1.12
CA VAL A 111 -7.45 9.77 -0.84
C VAL A 111 -5.94 10.02 -0.71
N GLY A 112 -5.19 9.10 -0.10
CA GLY A 112 -3.74 9.21 0.01
C GLY A 112 -3.03 9.15 -1.35
N LEU A 113 -3.52 8.31 -2.28
CA LEU A 113 -3.01 8.28 -3.65
C LEU A 113 -3.24 9.63 -4.38
N ASN A 114 -4.42 10.22 -4.21
CA ASN A 114 -4.71 11.54 -4.76
C ASN A 114 -3.80 12.62 -4.16
N TRP A 115 -3.55 12.57 -2.84
CA TRP A 115 -2.64 13.50 -2.19
C TRP A 115 -1.18 13.34 -2.61
N ALA A 116 -0.76 12.12 -2.95
CA ALA A 116 0.56 11.86 -3.52
C ALA A 116 0.69 12.54 -4.90
N ASP A 117 -0.33 12.40 -5.76
CA ASP A 117 -0.36 13.07 -7.06
C ASP A 117 -0.44 14.59 -6.92
N GLU A 118 -1.31 15.13 -6.04
CA GLU A 118 -1.36 16.57 -5.74
C GLU A 118 0.02 17.09 -5.28
N THR A 119 0.71 16.34 -4.42
CA THR A 119 2.04 16.73 -3.93
C THR A 119 3.09 16.69 -5.06
N ALA A 120 2.98 15.73 -5.99
CA ALA A 120 3.81 15.69 -7.19
C ALA A 120 3.62 16.94 -8.06
N GLN A 121 2.37 17.33 -8.30
CA GLN A 121 2.04 18.54 -9.06
C GLN A 121 2.50 19.81 -8.35
N GLU A 122 2.44 19.88 -7.01
CA GLU A 122 2.91 21.02 -6.22
C GLU A 122 4.44 21.18 -6.28
N ILE A 123 5.21 20.08 -6.24
CA ILE A 123 6.67 20.11 -6.13
C ILE A 123 7.34 20.05 -7.51
N TYR A 124 6.86 19.19 -8.41
CA TYR A 124 7.49 18.92 -9.69
C TYR A 124 6.72 19.47 -10.90
N PHE A 125 5.53 20.05 -10.67
CA PHE A 125 4.64 20.56 -11.74
C PHE A 125 4.25 19.50 -12.78
N ALA A 126 4.22 18.22 -12.36
CA ALA A 126 3.90 17.07 -13.20
C ALA A 126 3.11 16.03 -12.39
N PRO A 127 2.26 15.22 -13.05
CA PRO A 127 1.59 14.09 -12.40
C PRO A 127 2.60 13.09 -11.83
N PHE A 128 2.26 12.43 -10.73
CA PHE A 128 3.13 11.43 -10.10
C PHE A 128 3.62 10.35 -11.08
N VAL A 129 2.74 9.87 -11.96
CA VAL A 129 3.05 8.80 -12.92
C VAL A 129 4.09 9.22 -13.97
N GLU A 130 4.27 10.49 -14.20
CA GLU A 130 5.25 11.05 -15.17
C GLU A 130 6.62 11.32 -14.54
N LEU A 131 6.74 11.23 -13.21
CA LEU A 131 7.99 11.46 -12.50
C LEU A 131 9.00 10.34 -12.78
N SER A 132 10.29 10.69 -12.77
CA SER A 132 11.36 9.68 -12.77
C SER A 132 11.34 8.90 -11.44
N GLN A 133 11.96 7.71 -11.42
CA GLN A 133 12.04 6.89 -10.21
C GLN A 133 12.65 7.66 -9.03
N GLU A 134 13.74 8.38 -9.25
CA GLU A 134 14.40 9.22 -8.26
C GLU A 134 13.46 10.31 -7.71
N GLN A 135 12.67 10.96 -8.59
CA GLN A 135 11.69 11.96 -8.18
C GLN A 135 10.56 11.35 -7.34
N LYS A 136 10.08 10.16 -7.70
CA LYS A 136 9.07 9.41 -6.93
C LYS A 136 9.58 9.06 -5.53
N GLU A 137 10.79 8.54 -5.42
CA GLU A 137 11.43 8.22 -4.13
C GLU A 137 11.62 9.46 -3.26
N ASN A 138 12.11 10.56 -3.83
CA ASN A 138 12.26 11.83 -3.13
C ASN A 138 10.90 12.37 -2.67
N LEU A 139 9.88 12.32 -3.54
CA LEU A 139 8.53 12.75 -3.21
C LEU A 139 7.92 11.95 -2.07
N VAL A 140 8.05 10.61 -2.11
CA VAL A 140 7.61 9.72 -1.03
C VAL A 140 8.35 10.09 0.26
N GLY A 141 9.66 10.30 0.21
CA GLY A 141 10.45 10.77 1.34
C GLY A 141 9.99 12.12 1.92
N GLU A 142 9.52 13.04 1.08
CA GLU A 142 9.01 14.34 1.52
C GLU A 142 7.60 14.21 2.14
N PHE A 143 6.66 13.53 1.49
CA PHE A 143 5.32 13.46 2.07
C PHE A 143 5.27 12.61 3.34
N THR A 144 6.16 11.62 3.53
CA THR A 144 6.23 10.87 4.79
C THR A 144 6.59 11.73 6.01
N LYS A 145 7.19 12.91 5.80
CA LYS A 145 7.46 13.90 6.86
C LYS A 145 6.22 14.72 7.22
N MET A 146 5.22 14.76 6.33
CA MET A 146 3.95 15.44 6.57
C MET A 146 3.05 14.58 7.45
N LYS A 147 2.22 15.19 8.28
CA LYS A 147 1.34 14.46 9.19
C LYS A 147 0.43 13.45 8.47
N TRP A 148 -0.20 13.86 7.37
CA TRP A 148 -1.06 12.96 6.58
C TRP A 148 -0.25 11.81 5.96
N GLY A 149 0.89 12.13 5.37
CA GLY A 149 1.75 11.17 4.68
C GLY A 149 2.39 10.17 5.64
N SER A 150 2.81 10.61 6.84
CA SER A 150 3.32 9.71 7.88
C SER A 150 2.26 8.68 8.30
N ASN A 151 1.02 9.10 8.53
CA ASN A 151 -0.06 8.20 8.93
C ASN A 151 -0.47 7.26 7.79
N TRP A 152 -0.61 7.81 6.58
CA TRP A 152 -0.95 7.02 5.40
C TRP A 152 0.14 6.00 5.05
N SER A 153 1.42 6.40 5.07
CA SER A 153 2.55 5.49 4.86
C SER A 153 2.61 4.38 5.90
N SER A 154 2.32 4.69 7.16
CA SER A 154 2.25 3.67 8.22
C SER A 154 1.17 2.63 7.94
N MET A 155 0.01 3.05 7.43
CA MET A 155 -1.04 2.14 6.99
C MET A 155 -0.56 1.29 5.81
N MET A 156 0.03 1.90 4.77
CA MET A 156 0.52 1.17 3.59
C MET A 156 1.58 0.14 3.95
N ILE A 157 2.53 0.48 4.82
CA ILE A 157 3.54 -0.47 5.32
C ILE A 157 2.87 -1.63 6.06
N THR A 158 1.82 -1.37 6.85
CA THR A 158 1.06 -2.43 7.51
C THR A 158 0.44 -3.38 6.49
N LEU A 159 -0.16 -2.87 5.42
CA LEU A 159 -0.75 -3.69 4.36
C LEU A 159 0.31 -4.50 3.60
N ILE A 160 1.50 -3.95 3.37
CA ILE A 160 2.62 -4.70 2.78
C ILE A 160 3.08 -5.83 3.70
N LEU A 161 3.18 -5.58 5.00
CA LEU A 161 3.53 -6.62 5.98
C LEU A 161 2.44 -7.69 6.10
N GLU A 162 1.17 -7.32 5.99
CA GLU A 162 0.07 -8.28 5.88
C GLU A 162 0.21 -9.14 4.62
N ALA A 163 0.50 -8.53 3.46
CA ALA A 163 0.76 -9.26 2.22
C ALA A 163 1.93 -10.24 2.34
N LEU A 164 2.95 -9.92 3.14
CA LEU A 164 4.12 -10.79 3.37
C LEU A 164 3.78 -12.02 4.21
N VAL A 165 2.89 -11.89 5.21
CA VAL A 165 2.71 -12.91 6.26
C VAL A 165 1.39 -13.66 6.19
N LEU A 166 0.38 -13.15 5.47
CA LEU A 166 -0.91 -13.81 5.35
C LEU A 166 -0.85 -15.04 4.44
N ASP A 167 -1.88 -15.89 4.55
CA ASP A 167 -2.02 -17.05 3.66
C ASP A 167 -2.21 -16.57 2.21
N PRO A 168 -1.53 -17.17 1.22
CA PRO A 168 -1.61 -16.81 -0.19
C PRO A 168 -3.03 -16.73 -0.77
N ILE A 169 -4.00 -17.40 -0.15
CA ILE A 169 -5.40 -17.33 -0.56
C ILE A 169 -6.00 -15.93 -0.51
N TYR A 170 -5.36 -15.00 0.24
CA TYR A 170 -5.75 -13.59 0.36
C TYR A 170 -5.04 -12.68 -0.64
N GLY A 171 -4.37 -13.26 -1.65
CA GLY A 171 -3.80 -12.51 -2.76
C GLY A 171 -2.35 -12.05 -2.58
N GLY A 172 -1.82 -12.05 -1.36
CA GLY A 172 -0.40 -11.77 -1.06
C GLY A 172 0.44 -13.04 -0.93
N ASN A 173 1.69 -12.90 -0.48
CA ASN A 173 2.61 -13.98 -0.14
C ASN A 173 2.68 -15.09 -1.22
N THR A 174 2.79 -14.67 -2.47
CA THR A 174 2.77 -15.57 -3.64
C THR A 174 3.78 -16.71 -3.47
N ASN A 175 3.33 -17.93 -3.71
CA ASN A 175 4.15 -19.13 -3.54
C ASN A 175 4.77 -19.30 -2.15
N GLU A 176 4.18 -18.68 -1.12
CA GLU A 176 4.67 -18.72 0.27
C GLU A 176 6.09 -18.13 0.42
N VAL A 177 6.48 -17.23 -0.48
CA VAL A 177 7.84 -16.66 -0.51
C VAL A 177 8.17 -15.91 0.78
N GLY A 178 7.21 -15.18 1.36
CA GLY A 178 7.36 -14.49 2.63
C GLY A 178 7.53 -15.48 3.79
N TRP A 179 6.75 -16.54 3.83
CA TRP A 179 6.90 -17.59 4.85
C TRP A 179 8.23 -18.33 4.73
N THR A 180 8.66 -18.62 3.50
CA THR A 180 9.96 -19.25 3.24
C THR A 180 11.09 -18.38 3.76
N TRP A 181 11.05 -17.08 3.44
CA TRP A 181 12.05 -16.12 3.91
C TRP A 181 12.07 -15.97 5.44
N LEU A 182 10.88 -15.92 6.06
CA LEU A 182 10.72 -15.81 7.52
C LEU A 182 10.94 -17.14 8.26
N ASN A 183 11.19 -18.25 7.53
CA ASN A 183 11.22 -19.60 8.09
C ASN A 183 9.96 -19.95 8.89
N HIS A 184 8.79 -19.53 8.39
CA HIS A 184 7.49 -19.73 9.02
C HIS A 184 6.81 -20.98 8.50
N THR A 185 6.23 -21.77 9.41
CA THR A 185 5.37 -22.91 9.09
C THR A 185 3.93 -22.56 9.45
N PRO A 186 2.99 -22.55 8.47
CA PRO A 186 1.60 -22.21 8.74
C PRO A 186 0.91 -23.26 9.61
N GLY A 187 -0.05 -22.81 10.43
CA GLY A 187 -0.89 -23.69 11.22
C GLY A 187 -1.97 -24.40 10.39
N TYR A 188 -2.65 -25.36 11.02
CA TYR A 188 -3.77 -26.09 10.43
C TYR A 188 -5.02 -25.95 11.28
N PRO A 189 -6.26 -25.96 10.68
CA PRO A 189 -6.50 -26.04 9.22
C PRO A 189 -6.18 -24.71 8.52
N ARG A 190 -5.61 -24.81 7.31
CA ARG A 190 -5.37 -23.64 6.47
C ARG A 190 -6.69 -23.11 5.88
N PRO A 191 -6.77 -21.79 5.57
CA PRO A 191 -7.88 -21.23 4.84
C PRO A 191 -8.07 -21.93 3.48
N SER A 192 -9.32 -22.02 3.05
CA SER A 192 -9.71 -22.57 1.75
C SER A 192 -10.82 -21.72 1.16
N GLU A 193 -11.17 -21.90 -0.11
CA GLU A 193 -12.27 -21.18 -0.76
C GLU A 193 -13.61 -21.27 -0.01
N THR A 194 -13.81 -22.31 0.80
CA THR A 194 -15.05 -22.52 1.55
C THR A 194 -15.00 -22.04 3.00
N ASN A 195 -13.81 -21.88 3.58
CA ASN A 195 -13.63 -21.51 4.99
C ASN A 195 -12.72 -20.29 5.21
N ARG A 196 -12.32 -19.58 4.17
CA ARG A 196 -11.65 -18.28 4.34
C ARG A 196 -12.57 -17.29 5.05
N TYR A 197 -12.00 -16.30 5.72
CA TYR A 197 -12.72 -15.54 6.73
C TYR A 197 -13.95 -14.80 6.16
N GLU A 198 -13.95 -14.32 4.91
CA GLU A 198 -15.11 -13.69 4.30
C GLU A 198 -16.31 -14.65 4.23
N ARG A 199 -16.07 -15.93 3.89
CA ARG A 199 -17.13 -16.94 3.86
C ARG A 199 -17.68 -17.25 5.25
N ILE A 200 -16.80 -17.20 6.26
CA ILE A 200 -17.22 -17.37 7.66
C ILE A 200 -18.10 -16.17 8.07
N MET A 201 -17.69 -14.95 7.77
CA MET A 201 -18.43 -13.73 8.09
C MET A 201 -19.79 -13.68 7.37
N GLU A 202 -19.83 -13.98 6.09
CA GLU A 202 -21.10 -14.08 5.32
C GLU A 202 -22.08 -15.05 6.01
N ARG A 203 -21.58 -16.23 6.40
CA ARG A 203 -22.38 -17.24 7.09
C ARG A 203 -22.89 -16.74 8.43
N GLN A 204 -22.03 -16.11 9.23
CA GLN A 204 -22.42 -15.54 10.54
C GLN A 204 -23.45 -14.42 10.39
N MET A 205 -23.29 -13.54 9.40
CA MET A 205 -24.27 -12.48 9.13
C MET A 205 -25.62 -13.05 8.72
N LYS A 206 -25.62 -14.12 7.93
CA LYS A 206 -26.85 -14.81 7.54
C LYS A 206 -27.57 -15.42 8.75
N LEU A 207 -26.84 -16.17 9.59
CA LEU A 207 -27.40 -16.75 10.81
C LEU A 207 -28.00 -15.71 11.76
N LYS A 208 -27.33 -14.56 11.94
CA LYS A 208 -27.87 -13.44 12.72
C LYS A 208 -29.15 -12.86 12.15
N LYS A 209 -29.23 -12.76 10.81
CA LYS A 209 -30.40 -12.24 10.10
C LYS A 209 -31.58 -13.19 10.20
N ASP A 210 -31.32 -14.49 10.16
CA ASP A 210 -32.33 -15.53 10.24
C ASP A 210 -32.77 -15.83 11.70
N GLY A 211 -32.14 -15.16 12.69
CA GLY A 211 -32.51 -15.29 14.11
C GLY A 211 -32.03 -16.59 14.79
N GLU A 212 -31.04 -17.25 14.20
CA GLU A 212 -30.51 -18.53 14.70
C GLU A 212 -29.33 -18.37 15.69
N VAL A 213 -28.95 -17.10 16.04
CA VAL A 213 -27.91 -16.78 17.05
C VAL A 213 -28.33 -15.55 17.84
#